data_8bf7c255119714f872826050bf15d74e
#
_entry.id   8bf7c255119714f872826050bf15d74e
#
_cell.length_a   1.000
_cell.length_b   1.000
_cell.length_c   1.000
_cell.angle_alpha   90.00
_cell.angle_beta   90.00
_cell.angle_gamma   90.00
#
_symmetry.space_group_name_H-M   'P 1'
#
loop_
_entity.id
_entity.type
_entity.pdbx_description
1 polymer ?
#
loop_
_entity_poly.entity_id
_entity_poly.type
_entity_poly.pdbx_seq_one_letter_code
_entity_poly.pdbx_strand_id
1 'polypeptide(L)'
;MDNFFRGGTLGIVFTEGELWQHQRRFALSVLRNFGMGRNLMEQKILDEIVAFTETLSKDANETSCDLPWRFEVCVGSIINAMLFGYRFEGEKLNEFKFFKSLLSDHMHSMVNPCIAILAQELDLLKYVFRGSYKLLDRNRKLFFDFFNRQIEEHEKELDLNSSDEPTDFVEAYLREIYLAEKNGGGNETYFTKKQLANMCLDLWFAGMETSANTLEFTVLYLIRNPKVMKKVHEELDRVIGTSRLITLKDKCNLPYLQATINESQRMANLLPLNLLHKTTRDVTILGHFIPKNTCIVPQIGNVLFNETIFPEPEMFKPERFLNENGELKKIEEFCPFSIGKRQCLGESLAKMELFLILANLFNQFEIFPKDPKHLPTLRRVPGITWQPTHYNVKIEKRHV
;
A
#
# COMPACT_ATOMS: atom_id res chain seq x y z
N MET A 1 -4.89 -2.84 22.78
CA MET A 1 -3.67 -2.52 21.98
C MET A 1 -3.63 -1.06 21.58
N ASP A 2 -4.76 -0.47 21.23
CA ASP A 2 -4.83 0.93 20.80
C ASP A 2 -4.37 1.91 21.88
N ASN A 3 -4.80 1.72 23.15
CA ASN A 3 -4.35 2.58 24.25
C ASN A 3 -2.84 2.48 24.50
N PHE A 4 -2.29 1.28 24.39
CA PHE A 4 -0.85 1.07 24.62
C PHE A 4 -0.02 1.56 23.43
N PHE A 5 -0.32 1.11 22.22
CA PHE A 5 0.53 1.40 21.05
C PHE A 5 0.31 2.80 20.50
N ARG A 6 -0.95 3.26 20.44
CA ARG A 6 -1.37 4.53 19.83
C ARG A 6 -1.62 5.65 20.83
N GLY A 7 -1.71 5.31 22.10
CA GLY A 7 -2.09 6.25 23.16
C GLY A 7 -3.58 6.60 23.18
N GLY A 8 -4.44 5.77 22.57
CA GLY A 8 -5.88 5.91 22.46
C GLY A 8 -6.40 5.31 21.18
N THR A 9 -7.70 5.39 20.95
CA THR A 9 -8.35 5.03 19.68
C THR A 9 -8.09 6.16 18.67
N LEU A 10 -6.92 6.12 18.01
CA LEU A 10 -6.39 7.16 17.13
C LEU A 10 -6.01 6.58 15.75
N GLY A 11 -5.75 7.48 14.79
CA GLY A 11 -5.50 7.13 13.40
C GLY A 11 -6.78 7.03 12.58
N ILE A 12 -6.76 6.23 11.51
CA ILE A 12 -7.90 6.05 10.61
C ILE A 12 -8.32 4.59 10.46
N VAL A 13 -7.40 3.64 10.70
CA VAL A 13 -7.66 2.21 10.51
C VAL A 13 -8.57 1.65 11.60
N PHE A 14 -8.25 1.93 12.87
CA PHE A 14 -8.94 1.37 14.03
C PHE A 14 -9.95 2.31 14.69
N THR A 15 -10.14 3.52 14.17
CA THR A 15 -11.13 4.48 14.67
C THR A 15 -12.53 4.20 14.13
N GLU A 16 -13.54 4.67 14.84
CA GLU A 16 -14.97 4.55 14.48
C GLU A 16 -15.75 5.85 14.77
N GLY A 17 -17.01 5.88 14.37
CA GLY A 17 -17.90 7.00 14.64
C GLY A 17 -17.48 8.30 13.92
N GLU A 18 -17.68 9.43 14.59
CA GLU A 18 -17.47 10.76 14.02
C GLU A 18 -15.98 11.04 13.78
N LEU A 19 -15.08 10.63 14.70
CA LEU A 19 -13.64 10.77 14.52
C LEU A 19 -13.20 10.13 13.18
N TRP A 20 -13.61 8.88 12.93
CA TRP A 20 -13.30 8.21 11.68
C TRP A 20 -13.87 8.94 10.45
N GLN A 21 -15.11 9.43 10.55
CA GLN A 21 -15.75 10.12 9.43
C GLN A 21 -15.00 11.41 9.07
N HIS A 22 -14.63 12.22 10.08
CA HIS A 22 -13.86 13.46 9.88
C HIS A 22 -12.49 13.18 9.30
N GLN A 23 -11.75 12.25 9.89
CA GLN A 23 -10.41 11.88 9.43
C GLN A 23 -10.42 11.31 8.00
N ARG A 24 -11.38 10.42 7.71
CA ARG A 24 -11.50 9.86 6.35
C ARG A 24 -11.89 10.90 5.31
N ARG A 25 -12.83 11.79 5.63
CA ARG A 25 -13.23 12.88 4.73
C ARG A 25 -12.07 13.80 4.44
N PHE A 26 -11.34 14.19 5.47
CA PHE A 26 -10.16 15.02 5.36
C PHE A 26 -9.09 14.33 4.48
N ALA A 27 -8.69 13.11 4.82
CA ALA A 27 -7.67 12.40 4.07
C ALA A 27 -8.04 12.21 2.59
N LEU A 28 -9.31 11.84 2.28
CA LEU A 28 -9.79 11.76 0.90
C LEU A 28 -9.76 13.11 0.18
N SER A 29 -10.05 14.21 0.88
CA SER A 29 -9.98 15.56 0.30
C SER A 29 -8.55 15.94 -0.04
N VAL A 30 -7.61 15.73 0.89
CA VAL A 30 -6.18 16.00 0.68
C VAL A 30 -5.61 15.15 -0.45
N LEU A 31 -5.85 13.84 -0.44
CA LEU A 31 -5.38 12.94 -1.51
C LEU A 31 -5.98 13.33 -2.87
N ARG A 32 -7.24 13.78 -2.90
CA ARG A 32 -7.87 14.27 -4.12
C ARG A 32 -7.22 15.57 -4.63
N ASN A 33 -6.90 16.49 -3.74
CA ASN A 33 -6.25 17.75 -4.08
C ASN A 33 -4.82 17.52 -4.60
N PHE A 34 -4.10 16.52 -4.06
CA PHE A 34 -2.76 16.16 -4.56
C PHE A 34 -2.77 15.43 -5.90
N GLY A 35 -3.89 14.92 -6.37
CA GLY A 35 -3.82 14.26 -7.65
C GLY A 35 -4.97 13.43 -8.16
N MET A 36 -6.05 13.28 -7.43
CA MET A 36 -7.20 12.56 -7.98
C MET A 36 -8.01 13.39 -9.02
N GLY A 37 -7.43 14.43 -9.57
CA GLY A 37 -8.04 15.32 -10.57
C GLY A 37 -7.09 16.39 -11.12
N ARG A 38 -5.87 16.43 -10.61
CA ARG A 38 -4.81 17.34 -11.05
C ARG A 38 -3.56 16.49 -11.26
N ASN A 39 -2.91 16.51 -12.37
CA ASN A 39 -1.74 15.69 -12.77
C ASN A 39 -0.54 15.66 -11.78
N LEU A 40 -0.67 16.23 -10.58
CA LEU A 40 0.43 16.38 -9.62
C LEU A 40 0.87 15.03 -9.02
N MET A 41 -0.07 14.17 -8.63
CA MET A 41 0.28 12.84 -8.10
C MET A 41 0.89 11.95 -9.18
N GLU A 42 0.33 11.99 -10.39
CA GLU A 42 0.93 11.30 -11.52
C GLU A 42 2.37 11.75 -11.74
N GLN A 43 2.63 13.06 -11.69
CA GLN A 43 3.98 13.59 -11.86
C GLN A 43 4.93 13.12 -10.77
N LYS A 44 4.51 13.18 -9.49
CA LYS A 44 5.32 12.66 -8.36
C LYS A 44 5.66 11.18 -8.55
N ILE A 45 4.71 10.37 -9.01
CA ILE A 45 4.96 8.95 -9.30
C ILE A 45 5.92 8.79 -10.49
N LEU A 46 5.75 9.56 -11.55
CA LEU A 46 6.61 9.50 -12.72
C LEU A 46 8.04 9.93 -12.41
N ASP A 47 8.25 10.93 -11.57
CA ASP A 47 9.58 11.36 -11.10
C ASP A 47 10.29 10.22 -10.36
N GLU A 48 9.56 9.47 -9.51
CA GLU A 48 10.11 8.28 -8.85
C GLU A 48 10.38 7.13 -9.83
N ILE A 49 9.53 6.95 -10.84
CA ILE A 49 9.74 5.94 -11.88
C ILE A 49 10.98 6.23 -12.70
N VAL A 50 11.26 7.50 -13.01
CA VAL A 50 12.52 7.88 -13.69
C VAL A 50 13.72 7.45 -12.85
N ALA A 51 13.77 7.80 -11.57
CA ALA A 51 14.86 7.41 -10.68
C ALA A 51 14.96 5.88 -10.48
N PHE A 52 13.82 5.19 -10.40
CA PHE A 52 13.74 3.74 -10.34
C PHE A 52 14.33 3.09 -11.60
N THR A 53 13.92 3.52 -12.79
CA THR A 53 14.39 2.96 -14.07
C THR A 53 15.86 3.31 -14.34
N GLU A 54 16.35 4.48 -13.91
CA GLU A 54 17.79 4.81 -13.95
C GLU A 54 18.60 3.86 -13.07
N THR A 55 18.10 3.54 -11.87
CA THR A 55 18.75 2.59 -10.97
C THR A 55 18.77 1.19 -11.57
N LEU A 56 17.64 0.72 -12.11
CA LEU A 56 17.56 -0.57 -12.79
C LEU A 56 18.47 -0.64 -14.03
N SER A 57 18.65 0.49 -14.72
CA SER A 57 19.56 0.58 -15.87
C SER A 57 21.03 0.34 -15.50
N LYS A 58 21.41 0.64 -14.26
CA LYS A 58 22.75 0.30 -13.71
C LYS A 58 22.80 -1.18 -13.33
N ASP A 59 21.73 -1.67 -12.69
CA ASP A 59 21.60 -3.08 -12.29
C ASP A 59 21.50 -4.05 -13.50
N ALA A 60 21.06 -3.56 -14.68
CA ALA A 60 20.94 -4.38 -15.89
C ALA A 60 22.25 -4.99 -16.40
N ASN A 61 23.40 -4.51 -15.93
CA ASN A 61 24.70 -5.08 -16.23
C ASN A 61 25.17 -6.10 -15.19
N GLU A 62 24.40 -6.27 -14.12
CA GLU A 62 24.73 -7.16 -13.01
C GLU A 62 24.14 -8.56 -13.23
N THR A 63 24.77 -9.56 -12.63
CA THR A 63 24.29 -10.95 -12.68
C THR A 63 23.03 -11.20 -11.84
N SER A 64 22.66 -10.25 -10.97
CA SER A 64 21.58 -10.39 -10.02
C SER A 64 21.10 -9.02 -9.53
N CYS A 65 19.81 -8.76 -9.65
CA CYS A 65 19.14 -7.56 -9.14
C CYS A 65 18.17 -7.93 -8.00
N ASP A 66 18.23 -7.19 -6.91
CA ASP A 66 17.23 -7.23 -5.82
C ASP A 66 16.05 -6.32 -6.18
N LEU A 67 15.21 -6.78 -7.10
CA LEU A 67 14.05 -6.01 -7.58
C LEU A 67 13.01 -5.74 -6.47
N PRO A 68 12.72 -6.69 -5.54
CA PRO A 68 11.90 -6.40 -4.36
C PRO A 68 12.35 -5.14 -3.61
N TRP A 69 13.62 -5.04 -3.27
CA TRP A 69 14.16 -3.85 -2.61
C TRP A 69 13.98 -2.57 -3.44
N ARG A 70 14.12 -2.65 -4.77
CA ARG A 70 13.91 -1.50 -5.66
C ARG A 70 12.45 -1.04 -5.64
N PHE A 71 11.50 -1.96 -5.59
CA PHE A 71 10.08 -1.63 -5.42
C PHE A 71 9.79 -0.97 -4.08
N GLU A 72 10.36 -1.52 -3.00
CA GLU A 72 10.19 -0.94 -1.66
C GLU A 72 10.68 0.51 -1.60
N VAL A 73 11.84 0.81 -2.19
CA VAL A 73 12.38 2.18 -2.24
C VAL A 73 11.50 3.09 -3.08
N CYS A 74 11.05 2.64 -4.25
CA CYS A 74 10.19 3.41 -5.15
C CYS A 74 8.85 3.75 -4.48
N VAL A 75 8.13 2.74 -3.99
CA VAL A 75 6.84 2.94 -3.30
C VAL A 75 7.02 3.76 -2.02
N GLY A 76 8.08 3.46 -1.25
CA GLY A 76 8.41 4.22 -0.03
C GLY A 76 8.63 5.69 -0.30
N SER A 77 9.36 6.03 -1.36
CA SER A 77 9.59 7.41 -1.77
C SER A 77 8.29 8.12 -2.20
N ILE A 78 7.42 7.43 -2.95
CA ILE A 78 6.12 7.99 -3.35
C ILE A 78 5.27 8.33 -2.12
N ILE A 79 5.12 7.38 -1.20
CA ILE A 79 4.34 7.58 0.03
C ILE A 79 4.96 8.66 0.91
N ASN A 80 6.27 8.68 1.04
CA ASN A 80 6.97 9.67 1.84
C ASN A 80 6.86 11.09 1.24
N ALA A 81 6.98 11.21 -0.09
CA ALA A 81 6.77 12.48 -0.80
C ALA A 81 5.32 12.99 -0.69
N MET A 82 4.36 12.10 -0.53
CA MET A 82 2.96 12.44 -0.28
C MET A 82 2.73 12.91 1.16
N LEU A 83 3.37 12.25 2.15
CA LEU A 83 3.16 12.55 3.57
C LEU A 83 4.00 13.72 4.06
N PHE A 84 5.27 13.80 3.64
CA PHE A 84 6.30 14.66 4.18
C PHE A 84 7.05 15.49 3.12
N GLY A 85 6.64 15.48 1.87
CA GLY A 85 7.17 16.33 0.81
C GLY A 85 8.54 15.94 0.26
N TYR A 86 9.21 14.87 0.74
CA TYR A 86 10.53 14.46 0.27
C TYR A 86 10.62 12.97 -0.08
N ARG A 87 11.58 12.63 -0.96
CA ARG A 87 11.89 11.26 -1.38
C ARG A 87 13.07 10.67 -0.59
N PHE A 88 13.19 9.35 -0.56
CA PHE A 88 14.32 8.67 0.05
C PHE A 88 15.51 8.59 -0.92
N GLU A 89 16.53 9.42 -0.65
CA GLU A 89 17.79 9.42 -1.40
C GLU A 89 18.97 9.72 -0.49
N GLY A 90 20.20 9.41 -0.94
CA GLY A 90 21.42 9.68 -0.18
C GLY A 90 21.39 9.04 1.22
N GLU A 91 21.66 9.86 2.24
CA GLU A 91 21.69 9.41 3.64
C GLU A 91 20.31 8.97 4.16
N LYS A 92 19.23 9.58 3.65
CA LYS A 92 17.85 9.22 4.01
C LYS A 92 17.47 7.79 3.59
N LEU A 93 18.18 7.21 2.61
CA LEU A 93 17.99 5.81 2.23
C LEU A 93 18.36 4.82 3.34
N ASN A 94 19.37 5.14 4.16
CA ASN A 94 19.75 4.32 5.32
C ASN A 94 18.67 4.38 6.41
N GLU A 95 18.08 5.56 6.62
CA GLU A 95 16.95 5.73 7.53
C GLU A 95 15.74 4.92 7.04
N PHE A 96 15.41 5.00 5.75
CA PHE A 96 14.36 4.19 5.14
C PHE A 96 14.59 2.69 5.35
N LYS A 97 15.79 2.19 5.07
CA LYS A 97 16.16 0.78 5.27
C LYS A 97 15.93 0.32 6.71
N PHE A 98 16.30 1.17 7.68
CA PHE A 98 16.05 0.89 9.09
C PHE A 98 14.55 0.81 9.40
N PHE A 99 13.77 1.80 8.96
CA PHE A 99 12.32 1.83 9.20
C PHE A 99 11.57 0.72 8.47
N LYS A 100 11.98 0.36 7.25
CA LYS A 100 11.39 -0.77 6.52
C LYS A 100 11.66 -2.10 7.25
N SER A 101 12.88 -2.32 7.75
CA SER A 101 13.17 -3.50 8.59
C SER A 101 12.32 -3.51 9.85
N LEU A 102 12.20 -2.37 10.54
CA LEU A 102 11.37 -2.21 11.73
C LEU A 102 9.88 -2.51 11.43
N LEU A 103 9.38 -2.03 10.28
CA LEU A 103 8.01 -2.31 9.83
C LEU A 103 7.80 -3.80 9.58
N SER A 104 8.69 -4.44 8.83
CA SER A 104 8.62 -5.87 8.53
C SER A 104 8.61 -6.71 9.82
N ASP A 105 9.54 -6.42 10.75
CA ASP A 105 9.59 -7.08 12.05
C ASP A 105 8.32 -6.87 12.88
N HIS A 106 7.76 -5.65 12.83
CA HIS A 106 6.52 -5.33 13.52
C HIS A 106 5.34 -6.11 12.92
N MET A 107 5.19 -6.15 11.61
CA MET A 107 4.12 -6.87 10.91
C MET A 107 4.19 -8.39 11.16
N HIS A 108 5.38 -8.97 11.15
CA HIS A 108 5.56 -10.38 11.53
C HIS A 108 5.25 -10.62 13.00
N SER A 109 5.58 -9.68 13.89
CA SER A 109 5.30 -9.83 15.32
C SER A 109 3.79 -9.84 15.61
N MET A 110 2.97 -9.15 14.79
CA MET A 110 1.51 -9.07 14.99
C MET A 110 0.80 -10.42 14.87
N VAL A 111 1.36 -11.38 14.17
CA VAL A 111 0.80 -12.74 14.09
C VAL A 111 1.22 -13.63 15.28
N ASN A 112 2.03 -13.11 16.21
CA ASN A 112 2.44 -13.84 17.41
C ASN A 112 1.27 -13.91 18.41
N PRO A 113 0.84 -15.11 18.85
CA PRO A 113 -0.24 -15.27 19.82
C PRO A 113 -0.05 -14.49 21.12
N CYS A 114 1.19 -14.35 21.62
CA CYS A 114 1.49 -13.58 22.83
C CYS A 114 1.13 -12.10 22.66
N ILE A 115 1.29 -11.55 21.45
CA ILE A 115 0.93 -10.16 21.15
C ILE A 115 -0.58 -10.00 21.05
N ALA A 116 -1.27 -10.99 20.46
CA ALA A 116 -2.73 -11.00 20.43
C ALA A 116 -3.34 -11.04 21.85
N ILE A 117 -2.71 -11.78 22.77
CA ILE A 117 -3.11 -11.82 24.19
C ILE A 117 -2.82 -10.46 24.86
N LEU A 118 -1.65 -9.87 24.62
CA LEU A 118 -1.31 -8.53 25.15
C LEU A 118 -2.28 -7.44 24.65
N ALA A 119 -2.89 -7.64 23.48
CA ALA A 119 -3.90 -6.72 22.94
C ALA A 119 -5.17 -6.60 23.81
N GLN A 120 -5.40 -7.52 24.75
CA GLN A 120 -6.49 -7.43 25.73
C GLN A 120 -6.25 -6.37 26.82
N GLU A 121 -5.07 -5.75 26.85
CA GLU A 121 -4.69 -4.62 27.73
C GLU A 121 -4.81 -4.91 29.25
N LEU A 122 -4.74 -6.16 29.65
CA LEU A 122 -4.67 -6.53 31.06
C LEU A 122 -3.25 -6.27 31.59
N ASP A 123 -3.12 -5.45 32.62
CA ASP A 123 -1.81 -5.04 33.17
C ASP A 123 -0.92 -6.20 33.56
N LEU A 124 -1.48 -7.27 34.11
CA LEU A 124 -0.75 -8.48 34.50
C LEU A 124 -0.04 -9.14 33.30
N LEU A 125 -0.61 -9.08 32.10
CA LEU A 125 -0.05 -9.70 30.90
C LEU A 125 1.28 -9.07 30.48
N LYS A 126 1.54 -7.80 30.83
CA LYS A 126 2.81 -7.12 30.58
C LYS A 126 3.97 -7.79 31.30
N TYR A 127 3.72 -8.36 32.48
CA TYR A 127 4.73 -9.09 33.28
C TYR A 127 4.92 -10.50 32.74
N VAL A 128 3.83 -11.18 32.36
CA VAL A 128 3.85 -12.56 31.84
C VAL A 128 4.55 -12.60 30.48
N PHE A 129 4.19 -11.69 29.56
CA PHE A 129 4.77 -11.60 28.23
C PHE A 129 5.77 -10.46 28.08
N ARG A 130 6.65 -10.30 29.06
CA ARG A 130 7.60 -9.18 29.18
C ARG A 130 8.45 -8.96 27.90
N GLY A 131 8.87 -10.03 27.22
CA GLY A 131 9.64 -9.95 25.98
C GLY A 131 8.86 -9.28 24.85
N SER A 132 7.65 -9.79 24.58
CA SER A 132 6.75 -9.24 23.55
C SER A 132 6.32 -7.81 23.86
N TYR A 133 6.07 -7.51 25.14
CA TYR A 133 5.75 -6.16 25.59
C TYR A 133 6.89 -5.17 25.33
N LYS A 134 8.14 -5.53 25.69
CA LYS A 134 9.32 -4.69 25.43
C LYS A 134 9.56 -4.47 23.95
N LEU A 135 9.35 -5.49 23.10
CA LEU A 135 9.44 -5.37 21.65
C LEU A 135 8.44 -4.36 21.12
N LEU A 136 7.17 -4.48 21.52
CA LEU A 136 6.12 -3.55 21.10
C LEU A 136 6.39 -2.11 21.56
N ASP A 137 6.84 -1.92 22.81
CA ASP A 137 7.16 -0.59 23.34
C ASP A 137 8.36 0.05 22.63
N ARG A 138 9.39 -0.74 22.32
CA ARG A 138 10.52 -0.28 21.50
C ARG A 138 10.06 0.16 20.13
N ASN A 139 9.29 -0.68 19.42
CA ASN A 139 8.80 -0.38 18.08
C ASN A 139 7.92 0.88 18.08
N ARG A 140 7.00 0.97 19.07
CA ARG A 140 6.17 2.15 19.29
C ARG A 140 7.00 3.43 19.38
N LYS A 141 8.00 3.43 20.28
CA LYS A 141 8.88 4.61 20.48
C LYS A 141 9.56 4.99 19.18
N LEU A 142 10.20 4.06 18.48
CA LEU A 142 10.92 4.34 17.25
C LEU A 142 10.02 4.92 16.14
N PHE A 143 8.80 4.37 15.96
CA PHE A 143 7.86 4.90 14.97
C PHE A 143 7.38 6.30 15.35
N PHE A 144 6.93 6.50 16.59
CA PHE A 144 6.39 7.81 16.99
C PHE A 144 7.48 8.88 17.11
N ASP A 145 8.70 8.53 17.49
CA ASP A 145 9.84 9.46 17.47
C ASP A 145 10.11 9.95 16.04
N PHE A 146 10.05 9.06 15.05
CA PHE A 146 10.17 9.45 13.64
C PHE A 146 9.04 10.37 13.19
N PHE A 147 7.79 9.96 13.36
CA PHE A 147 6.65 10.75 12.89
C PHE A 147 6.53 12.10 13.61
N ASN A 148 6.78 12.13 14.92
CA ASN A 148 6.77 13.39 15.67
C ASN A 148 7.87 14.34 15.20
N ARG A 149 9.09 13.82 14.95
CA ARG A 149 10.17 14.64 14.37
C ARG A 149 9.77 15.26 13.02
N GLN A 150 9.17 14.46 12.10
CA GLN A 150 8.68 14.97 10.83
C GLN A 150 7.63 16.08 11.00
N ILE A 151 6.70 15.90 11.93
CA ILE A 151 5.66 16.89 12.24
C ILE A 151 6.28 18.18 12.81
N GLU A 152 7.25 18.06 13.73
CA GLU A 152 7.95 19.19 14.35
C GLU A 152 8.81 19.98 13.33
N GLU A 153 9.44 19.28 12.39
CA GLU A 153 10.19 19.90 11.29
C GLU A 153 9.25 20.71 10.40
N HIS A 154 8.12 20.14 9.96
CA HIS A 154 7.11 20.83 9.17
C HIS A 154 6.51 22.05 9.90
N GLU A 155 6.25 21.93 11.19
CA GLU A 155 5.69 23.01 11.99
C GLU A 155 6.61 24.23 12.06
N LYS A 156 7.94 24.02 12.08
CA LYS A 156 8.94 25.11 12.09
C LYS A 156 9.01 25.85 10.75
N GLU A 157 8.73 25.14 9.65
CA GLU A 157 8.80 25.68 8.29
C GLU A 157 7.44 26.22 7.80
N LEU A 158 6.35 25.90 8.52
CA LEU A 158 4.98 26.22 8.11
C LEU A 158 4.70 27.73 8.17
N ASP A 159 4.42 28.32 7.01
CA ASP A 159 3.83 29.67 6.94
C ASP A 159 2.29 29.57 6.99
N LEU A 160 1.75 29.83 8.18
CA LEU A 160 0.30 29.82 8.42
C LEU A 160 -0.46 30.96 7.72
N ASN A 161 0.26 31.98 7.21
CA ASN A 161 -0.33 33.10 6.47
C ASN A 161 -0.27 32.93 4.96
N SER A 162 0.45 31.89 4.48
CA SER A 162 0.49 31.59 3.06
C SER A 162 -0.89 31.15 2.55
N SER A 163 -1.27 31.70 1.41
CA SER A 163 -2.45 31.31 0.65
C SER A 163 -2.18 30.14 -0.31
N ASP A 164 -0.94 29.67 -0.36
CA ASP A 164 -0.54 28.57 -1.25
C ASP A 164 -1.21 27.26 -0.85
N GLU A 165 -1.47 26.40 -1.81
CA GLU A 165 -1.99 25.05 -1.54
C GLU A 165 -0.93 24.22 -0.79
N PRO A 166 -1.33 23.38 0.20
CA PRO A 166 -0.41 22.51 0.90
C PRO A 166 0.35 21.59 -0.06
N THR A 167 1.63 21.38 0.19
CA THR A 167 2.51 20.56 -0.65
C THR A 167 2.51 19.08 -0.28
N ASP A 168 2.13 18.78 0.99
CA ASP A 168 2.05 17.42 1.54
C ASP A 168 0.94 17.27 2.59
N PHE A 169 0.78 16.03 3.06
CA PHE A 169 -0.30 15.69 3.98
C PHE A 169 -0.11 16.31 5.37
N VAL A 170 1.12 16.35 5.88
CA VAL A 170 1.41 16.91 7.21
C VAL A 170 1.15 18.39 7.23
N GLU A 171 1.59 19.11 6.20
CA GLU A 171 1.29 20.55 6.05
C GLU A 171 -0.23 20.80 6.01
N ALA A 172 -0.97 20.05 5.18
CA ALA A 172 -2.41 20.19 5.09
C ALA A 172 -3.10 19.96 6.45
N TYR A 173 -2.64 18.97 7.21
CA TYR A 173 -3.21 18.64 8.50
C TYR A 173 -2.88 19.66 9.59
N LEU A 174 -1.65 20.20 9.60
CA LEU A 174 -1.25 21.26 10.53
C LEU A 174 -2.06 22.54 10.32
N ARG A 175 -2.34 22.89 9.05
CA ARG A 175 -3.23 24.02 8.73
C ARG A 175 -4.65 23.80 9.26
N GLU A 176 -5.16 22.58 9.19
CA GLU A 176 -6.50 22.25 9.75
C GLU A 176 -6.51 22.35 11.28
N ILE A 177 -5.45 21.89 11.98
CA ILE A 177 -5.31 22.11 13.44
C ILE A 177 -5.37 23.59 13.76
N TYR A 178 -4.59 24.43 13.08
CA TYR A 178 -4.55 25.87 13.30
C TYR A 178 -5.91 26.53 13.05
N LEU A 179 -6.61 26.16 11.97
CA LEU A 179 -7.95 26.68 11.68
C LEU A 179 -8.97 26.30 12.76
N ALA A 180 -8.89 25.07 13.27
CA ALA A 180 -9.75 24.63 14.36
C ALA A 180 -9.49 25.42 15.65
N GLU A 181 -8.24 25.68 16.00
CA GLU A 181 -7.85 26.49 17.16
C GLU A 181 -8.34 27.94 17.03
N LYS A 182 -8.14 28.56 15.87
CA LYS A 182 -8.52 29.95 15.57
C LYS A 182 -10.04 30.17 15.63
N ASN A 183 -10.82 29.19 15.23
CA ASN A 183 -12.28 29.23 15.21
C ASN A 183 -12.91 28.91 16.59
N GLY A 184 -12.13 28.95 17.67
CA GLY A 184 -12.59 28.73 19.03
C GLY A 184 -12.84 27.25 19.33
N GLY A 185 -12.05 26.37 18.71
CA GLY A 185 -12.09 24.94 18.91
C GLY A 185 -12.00 24.58 20.39
N GLY A 186 -13.17 24.34 20.98
CA GLY A 186 -13.28 23.79 22.33
C GLY A 186 -12.74 22.36 22.38
N ASN A 187 -12.88 21.67 23.51
CA ASN A 187 -12.40 20.31 23.79
C ASN A 187 -12.85 19.21 22.79
N GLU A 188 -13.53 19.54 21.70
CA GLU A 188 -14.11 18.60 20.72
C GLU A 188 -13.43 18.63 19.35
N THR A 189 -12.20 19.15 19.22
CA THR A 189 -11.53 19.06 17.91
C THR A 189 -11.04 17.65 17.63
N TYR A 190 -11.38 17.12 16.45
CA TYR A 190 -10.91 15.83 15.94
C TYR A 190 -9.49 15.93 15.36
N PHE A 191 -8.91 17.14 15.25
CA PHE A 191 -7.63 17.41 14.66
C PHE A 191 -6.62 17.81 15.73
N THR A 192 -5.65 16.92 16.02
CA THR A 192 -4.59 17.13 16.99
C THR A 192 -3.27 16.58 16.45
N LYS A 193 -2.12 17.07 16.94
CA LYS A 193 -0.79 16.53 16.56
C LYS A 193 -0.68 15.03 16.89
N LYS A 194 -1.25 14.59 18.02
CA LYS A 194 -1.28 13.17 18.38
C LYS A 194 -2.08 12.33 17.37
N GLN A 195 -3.20 12.85 16.90
CA GLN A 195 -4.00 12.20 15.85
C GLN A 195 -3.22 12.22 14.52
N LEU A 196 -2.57 13.34 14.16
CA LEU A 196 -1.72 13.44 12.97
C LEU A 196 -0.61 12.38 12.95
N ALA A 197 0.13 12.21 14.05
CA ALA A 197 1.18 11.18 14.13
C ALA A 197 0.62 9.76 13.91
N ASN A 198 -0.60 9.48 14.42
CA ASN A 198 -1.29 8.22 14.18
C ASN A 198 -1.83 8.10 12.74
N MET A 199 -2.23 9.21 12.11
CA MET A 199 -2.59 9.23 10.68
C MET A 199 -1.38 8.92 9.81
N CYS A 200 -0.22 9.54 10.09
CA CYS A 200 1.03 9.27 9.38
C CYS A 200 1.44 7.79 9.51
N LEU A 201 1.35 7.23 10.72
CA LEU A 201 1.60 5.81 10.97
C LEU A 201 0.71 4.93 10.10
N ASP A 202 -0.60 5.16 10.11
CA ASP A 202 -1.56 4.35 9.35
C ASP A 202 -1.35 4.46 7.85
N LEU A 203 -1.18 5.68 7.32
CA LEU A 203 -1.01 5.91 5.88
C LEU A 203 0.34 5.38 5.37
N TRP A 204 1.41 5.57 6.15
CA TRP A 204 2.74 5.08 5.80
C TRP A 204 2.79 3.55 5.78
N PHE A 205 2.24 2.87 6.80
CA PHE A 205 2.19 1.42 6.88
C PHE A 205 1.33 0.82 5.75
N ALA A 206 0.13 1.37 5.56
CA ALA A 206 -0.80 0.86 4.55
C ALA A 206 -0.27 1.04 3.13
N GLY A 207 0.29 2.23 2.81
CA GLY A 207 0.75 2.56 1.46
C GLY A 207 2.02 1.82 1.07
N MET A 208 2.98 1.74 1.98
CA MET A 208 4.28 1.13 1.72
C MET A 208 4.21 -0.35 1.35
N GLU A 209 3.63 -1.15 2.23
CA GLU A 209 3.77 -2.60 2.15
C GLU A 209 2.85 -3.22 1.10
N THR A 210 1.63 -2.71 0.97
CA THR A 210 0.63 -3.32 0.08
C THR A 210 0.98 -3.14 -1.40
N SER A 211 1.38 -1.94 -1.82
CA SER A 211 1.79 -1.67 -3.20
C SER A 211 3.08 -2.43 -3.56
N ALA A 212 4.11 -2.39 -2.69
CA ALA A 212 5.37 -3.10 -2.93
C ALA A 212 5.15 -4.62 -3.07
N ASN A 213 4.45 -5.25 -2.13
CA ASN A 213 4.14 -6.68 -2.19
C ASN A 213 3.33 -7.06 -3.45
N THR A 214 2.40 -6.19 -3.90
CA THR A 214 1.65 -6.44 -5.13
C THR A 214 2.55 -6.41 -6.37
N LEU A 215 3.48 -5.45 -6.45
CA LEU A 215 4.48 -5.36 -7.52
C LEU A 215 5.37 -6.61 -7.54
N GLU A 216 5.86 -7.01 -6.38
CA GLU A 216 6.69 -8.21 -6.22
C GLU A 216 5.97 -9.49 -6.65
N PHE A 217 4.72 -9.70 -6.20
CA PHE A 217 3.91 -10.83 -6.64
C PHE A 217 3.64 -10.79 -8.14
N THR A 218 3.40 -9.61 -8.73
CA THR A 218 3.16 -9.48 -10.17
C THR A 218 4.37 -9.96 -10.97
N VAL A 219 5.57 -9.51 -10.61
CA VAL A 219 6.81 -9.96 -11.28
C VAL A 219 7.02 -11.45 -11.06
N LEU A 220 6.80 -11.96 -9.84
CA LEU A 220 6.93 -13.37 -9.52
C LEU A 220 5.99 -14.25 -10.37
N TYR A 221 4.72 -13.84 -10.53
CA TYR A 221 3.77 -14.55 -11.38
C TYR A 221 4.19 -14.50 -12.84
N LEU A 222 4.68 -13.38 -13.33
CA LEU A 222 5.10 -13.23 -14.74
C LEU A 222 6.36 -14.04 -15.06
N ILE A 223 7.35 -14.09 -14.18
CA ILE A 223 8.54 -14.96 -14.32
C ILE A 223 8.12 -16.44 -14.47
N ARG A 224 7.10 -16.85 -13.73
CA ARG A 224 6.60 -18.23 -13.78
C ARG A 224 5.61 -18.49 -14.93
N ASN A 225 5.14 -17.44 -15.60
CA ASN A 225 4.22 -17.50 -16.73
C ASN A 225 4.78 -16.73 -17.94
N PRO A 226 5.87 -17.22 -18.58
CA PRO A 226 6.55 -16.49 -19.64
C PRO A 226 5.68 -16.19 -20.87
N LYS A 227 4.64 -17.00 -21.11
CA LYS A 227 3.65 -16.72 -22.17
C LYS A 227 2.82 -15.46 -21.88
N VAL A 228 2.49 -15.21 -20.62
CA VAL A 228 1.78 -14.00 -20.20
C VAL A 228 2.71 -12.79 -20.29
N MET A 229 3.96 -12.92 -19.80
CA MET A 229 4.98 -11.88 -19.93
C MET A 229 5.16 -11.46 -21.39
N LYS A 230 5.27 -12.44 -22.31
CA LYS A 230 5.39 -12.17 -23.74
C LYS A 230 4.21 -11.35 -24.28
N LYS A 231 2.97 -11.69 -23.91
CA LYS A 231 1.79 -10.92 -24.34
C LYS A 231 1.79 -9.49 -23.79
N VAL A 232 2.26 -9.27 -22.57
CA VAL A 232 2.44 -7.92 -21.99
C VAL A 232 3.43 -7.13 -22.85
N HIS A 233 4.57 -7.72 -23.19
CA HIS A 233 5.57 -7.08 -24.06
C HIS A 233 5.02 -6.80 -25.47
N GLU A 234 4.32 -7.76 -26.08
CA GLU A 234 3.69 -7.59 -27.41
C GLU A 234 2.66 -6.43 -27.40
N GLU A 235 1.88 -6.28 -26.32
CA GLU A 235 0.96 -5.13 -26.18
C GLU A 235 1.73 -3.82 -26.07
N LEU A 236 2.75 -3.75 -25.23
CA LEU A 236 3.58 -2.55 -25.03
C LEU A 236 4.30 -2.16 -26.33
N ASP A 237 4.88 -3.11 -27.06
CA ASP A 237 5.55 -2.87 -28.34
C ASP A 237 4.59 -2.32 -29.40
N ARG A 238 3.39 -2.87 -29.48
CA ARG A 238 2.36 -2.45 -30.41
C ARG A 238 1.81 -1.06 -30.11
N VAL A 239 1.62 -0.72 -28.82
CA VAL A 239 0.94 0.52 -28.40
C VAL A 239 1.93 1.66 -28.16
N ILE A 240 3.09 1.36 -27.57
CA ILE A 240 4.11 2.33 -27.19
C ILE A 240 5.29 2.31 -28.16
N GLY A 241 5.88 1.14 -28.38
CA GLY A 241 6.89 0.87 -29.41
C GLY A 241 8.23 1.60 -29.23
N THR A 242 8.42 2.30 -28.12
CA THR A 242 9.63 3.08 -27.79
C THR A 242 9.90 3.04 -26.29
N SER A 243 11.09 3.49 -25.87
CA SER A 243 11.44 3.64 -24.46
C SER A 243 10.84 4.88 -23.78
N ARG A 244 9.92 5.60 -24.42
CA ARG A 244 9.28 6.76 -23.80
C ARG A 244 8.57 6.42 -22.52
N LEU A 245 8.48 7.39 -21.62
CA LEU A 245 7.74 7.25 -20.38
C LEU A 245 6.24 7.05 -20.65
N ILE A 246 5.65 6.04 -20.03
CA ILE A 246 4.22 5.72 -20.09
C ILE A 246 3.50 6.49 -18.99
N THR A 247 2.37 7.11 -19.35
CA THR A 247 1.54 7.94 -18.51
C THR A 247 0.14 7.36 -18.35
N LEU A 248 -0.70 7.94 -17.49
CA LEU A 248 -2.09 7.51 -17.33
C LEU A 248 -2.92 7.67 -18.62
N LYS A 249 -2.51 8.53 -19.54
CA LYS A 249 -3.16 8.68 -20.85
C LYS A 249 -3.06 7.43 -21.70
N ASP A 250 -2.03 6.63 -21.50
CA ASP A 250 -1.81 5.38 -22.24
C ASP A 250 -2.64 4.22 -21.70
N LYS A 251 -3.17 4.36 -20.48
CA LYS A 251 -3.81 3.27 -19.72
C LYS A 251 -4.96 2.61 -20.48
N CYS A 252 -5.83 3.38 -21.12
CA CYS A 252 -6.99 2.84 -21.86
C CYS A 252 -6.58 1.95 -23.05
N ASN A 253 -5.36 2.11 -23.56
CA ASN A 253 -4.82 1.37 -24.71
C ASN A 253 -4.00 0.12 -24.30
N LEU A 254 -3.88 -0.16 -22.99
CA LEU A 254 -3.11 -1.28 -22.43
C LEU A 254 -4.03 -2.22 -21.59
N PRO A 255 -5.07 -2.81 -22.19
CA PRO A 255 -6.03 -3.65 -21.47
C PRO A 255 -5.42 -4.96 -20.98
N TYR A 256 -4.47 -5.58 -21.70
CA TYR A 256 -3.84 -6.84 -21.27
C TYR A 256 -2.94 -6.63 -20.06
N LEU A 257 -2.18 -5.55 -20.01
CA LEU A 257 -1.40 -5.17 -18.83
C LEU A 257 -2.32 -4.92 -17.63
N GLN A 258 -3.43 -4.20 -17.80
CA GLN A 258 -4.39 -3.98 -16.72
C GLN A 258 -5.02 -5.28 -16.24
N ALA A 259 -5.39 -6.18 -17.16
CA ALA A 259 -5.88 -7.52 -16.83
C ALA A 259 -4.84 -8.33 -16.05
N THR A 260 -3.57 -8.21 -16.42
CA THR A 260 -2.44 -8.86 -15.72
C THR A 260 -2.28 -8.32 -14.29
N ILE A 261 -2.42 -7.00 -14.10
CA ILE A 261 -2.39 -6.37 -12.77
C ILE A 261 -3.57 -6.87 -11.92
N ASN A 262 -4.78 -6.90 -12.48
CA ASN A 262 -5.96 -7.39 -11.77
C ASN A 262 -5.81 -8.85 -11.35
N GLU A 263 -5.32 -9.72 -12.24
CA GLU A 263 -5.09 -11.12 -11.93
C GLU A 263 -4.00 -11.30 -10.88
N SER A 264 -2.95 -10.46 -10.92
CA SER A 264 -1.91 -10.45 -9.90
C SER A 264 -2.48 -10.09 -8.52
N GLN A 265 -3.34 -9.06 -8.44
CA GLN A 265 -4.01 -8.68 -7.19
C GLN A 265 -4.95 -9.78 -6.68
N ARG A 266 -5.72 -10.42 -7.60
CA ARG A 266 -6.59 -11.54 -7.25
C ARG A 266 -5.79 -12.69 -6.64
N MET A 267 -4.73 -13.10 -7.31
CA MET A 267 -3.91 -14.22 -6.86
C MET A 267 -3.03 -13.88 -5.66
N ALA A 268 -2.47 -12.67 -5.58
CA ALA A 268 -1.71 -12.24 -4.40
C ALA A 268 -2.59 -12.28 -3.14
N ASN A 269 -3.84 -11.82 -3.26
CA ASN A 269 -4.82 -11.85 -2.18
C ASN A 269 -4.20 -11.42 -0.83
N LEU A 270 -3.60 -10.21 -0.83
CA LEU A 270 -2.72 -9.74 0.25
C LEU A 270 -3.37 -9.76 1.64
N LEU A 271 -4.67 -9.51 1.71
CA LEU A 271 -5.46 -9.45 2.93
C LEU A 271 -6.66 -10.41 2.85
N PRO A 272 -6.45 -11.73 2.87
CA PRO A 272 -7.52 -12.70 2.59
C PRO A 272 -8.66 -12.64 3.60
N LEU A 273 -8.39 -12.23 4.84
CA LEU A 273 -9.39 -12.07 5.90
C LEU A 273 -9.91 -10.62 6.00
N ASN A 274 -9.39 -9.69 5.16
CA ASN A 274 -9.62 -8.26 5.33
C ASN A 274 -9.22 -7.77 6.74
N LEU A 275 -9.58 -6.54 7.09
CA LEU A 275 -9.49 -6.07 8.47
C LEU A 275 -10.78 -6.43 9.21
N LEU A 276 -10.68 -6.62 10.52
CA LEU A 276 -11.83 -6.97 11.36
C LEU A 276 -12.84 -5.82 11.38
N HIS A 277 -14.11 -6.17 11.26
CA HIS A 277 -15.24 -5.25 11.42
C HIS A 277 -16.00 -5.56 12.70
N LYS A 278 -16.80 -4.61 13.14
CA LYS A 278 -17.70 -4.76 14.29
C LYS A 278 -19.08 -4.23 13.92
N THR A 279 -20.13 -4.95 14.26
CA THR A 279 -21.50 -4.49 14.06
C THR A 279 -21.79 -3.31 14.98
N THR A 280 -22.32 -2.22 14.42
CA THR A 280 -22.69 -1.00 15.18
C THR A 280 -24.11 -1.05 15.75
N ARG A 281 -24.90 -2.03 15.33
CA ARG A 281 -26.29 -2.31 15.78
C ARG A 281 -26.60 -3.78 15.54
N ASP A 282 -27.72 -4.24 16.11
CA ASP A 282 -28.27 -5.53 15.77
C ASP A 282 -28.63 -5.58 14.28
N VAL A 283 -28.27 -6.65 13.61
CA VAL A 283 -28.52 -6.87 12.17
C VAL A 283 -28.91 -8.30 11.90
N THR A 284 -29.63 -8.53 10.80
CA THR A 284 -29.90 -9.87 10.28
C THR A 284 -29.24 -10.01 8.92
N ILE A 285 -28.36 -10.98 8.74
CA ILE A 285 -27.66 -11.26 7.49
C ILE A 285 -28.00 -12.69 7.06
N LEU A 286 -28.58 -12.85 5.87
CA LEU A 286 -29.00 -14.13 5.32
C LEU A 286 -29.87 -14.96 6.31
N GLY A 287 -30.76 -14.31 7.06
CA GLY A 287 -31.65 -14.95 8.04
C GLY A 287 -31.02 -15.19 9.43
N HIS A 288 -29.72 -14.95 9.60
CA HIS A 288 -29.03 -15.08 10.88
C HIS A 288 -29.01 -13.76 11.65
N PHE A 289 -29.49 -13.79 12.89
CA PHE A 289 -29.42 -12.64 13.80
C PHE A 289 -28.02 -12.46 14.34
N ILE A 290 -27.47 -11.25 14.21
CA ILE A 290 -26.13 -10.88 14.66
C ILE A 290 -26.26 -9.69 15.60
N PRO A 291 -25.93 -9.84 16.89
CA PRO A 291 -26.00 -8.76 17.86
C PRO A 291 -25.05 -7.61 17.57
N LYS A 292 -25.37 -6.44 18.10
CA LYS A 292 -24.43 -5.31 18.15
C LYS A 292 -23.12 -5.71 18.82
N ASN A 293 -22.03 -5.12 18.38
CA ASN A 293 -20.65 -5.37 18.84
C ASN A 293 -20.08 -6.77 18.49
N THR A 294 -20.72 -7.51 17.60
CA THR A 294 -20.17 -8.76 17.09
C THR A 294 -19.02 -8.47 16.13
N CYS A 295 -17.90 -9.15 16.34
CA CYS A 295 -16.75 -9.11 15.43
C CYS A 295 -17.09 -9.87 14.14
N ILE A 296 -16.87 -9.24 12.99
CA ILE A 296 -17.10 -9.80 11.65
C ILE A 296 -15.77 -9.88 10.91
N VAL A 297 -15.50 -11.02 10.31
CA VAL A 297 -14.33 -11.27 9.46
C VAL A 297 -14.80 -11.36 8.00
N PRO A 298 -14.63 -10.31 7.18
CA PRO A 298 -15.00 -10.35 5.76
C PRO A 298 -13.94 -11.12 4.97
N GLN A 299 -14.19 -12.37 4.67
CA GLN A 299 -13.22 -13.27 4.02
C GLN A 299 -13.13 -13.01 2.51
N ILE A 300 -12.43 -11.95 2.11
CA ILE A 300 -12.22 -11.56 0.70
C ILE A 300 -11.58 -12.71 -0.08
N GLY A 301 -10.67 -13.46 0.54
CA GLY A 301 -10.00 -14.59 -0.08
C GLY A 301 -10.97 -15.63 -0.62
N ASN A 302 -12.06 -15.92 0.09
CA ASN A 302 -13.05 -16.87 -0.37
C ASN A 302 -13.80 -16.40 -1.64
N VAL A 303 -13.94 -15.09 -1.81
CA VAL A 303 -14.55 -14.51 -3.02
C VAL A 303 -13.57 -14.57 -4.18
N LEU A 304 -12.32 -14.14 -3.98
CA LEU A 304 -11.30 -14.08 -5.02
C LEU A 304 -10.84 -15.46 -5.53
N PHE A 305 -11.05 -16.51 -4.74
CA PHE A 305 -10.76 -17.90 -5.11
C PHE A 305 -12.02 -18.76 -5.31
N ASN A 306 -13.20 -18.12 -5.43
CA ASN A 306 -14.44 -18.83 -5.71
C ASN A 306 -14.44 -19.33 -7.16
N GLU A 307 -14.52 -20.65 -7.35
CA GLU A 307 -14.45 -21.30 -8.67
C GLU A 307 -15.62 -20.94 -9.60
N THR A 308 -16.79 -20.65 -9.02
CA THR A 308 -17.97 -20.22 -9.81
C THR A 308 -17.76 -18.82 -10.42
N ILE A 309 -17.06 -17.95 -9.72
CA ILE A 309 -16.78 -16.57 -10.15
C ILE A 309 -15.49 -16.52 -10.99
N PHE A 310 -14.47 -17.21 -10.53
CA PHE A 310 -13.14 -17.29 -11.14
C PHE A 310 -12.80 -18.76 -11.46
N PRO A 311 -13.29 -19.32 -12.58
CA PRO A 311 -12.98 -20.71 -12.97
C PRO A 311 -11.47 -20.95 -13.01
N GLU A 312 -11.00 -22.11 -12.51
CA GLU A 312 -9.58 -22.43 -12.35
C GLU A 312 -8.85 -21.37 -11.48
N PRO A 313 -9.28 -21.12 -10.24
CA PRO A 313 -8.85 -19.97 -9.45
C PRO A 313 -7.35 -19.96 -9.12
N GLU A 314 -6.71 -21.13 -9.11
CA GLU A 314 -5.27 -21.31 -8.87
C GLU A 314 -4.40 -21.00 -10.11
N MET A 315 -5.00 -20.87 -11.30
CA MET A 315 -4.28 -20.55 -12.51
C MET A 315 -4.15 -19.04 -12.71
N PHE A 316 -2.93 -18.57 -13.00
CA PHE A 316 -2.67 -17.18 -13.38
C PHE A 316 -3.12 -16.94 -14.82
N LYS A 317 -4.28 -16.32 -14.97
CA LYS A 317 -4.98 -16.19 -16.25
C LYS A 317 -5.56 -14.78 -16.42
N PRO A 318 -4.78 -13.81 -16.89
CA PRO A 318 -5.25 -12.43 -17.10
C PRO A 318 -6.47 -12.32 -18.01
N GLU A 319 -6.62 -13.23 -18.96
CA GLU A 319 -7.71 -13.25 -19.93
C GLU A 319 -9.11 -13.30 -19.27
N ARG A 320 -9.20 -13.75 -18.00
CA ARG A 320 -10.46 -13.68 -17.24
C ARG A 320 -10.99 -12.28 -17.02
N PHE A 321 -10.13 -11.27 -17.11
CA PHE A 321 -10.48 -9.85 -17.02
C PHE A 321 -10.66 -9.18 -18.38
N LEU A 322 -10.70 -9.93 -19.48
CA LEU A 322 -10.94 -9.42 -20.81
C LEU A 322 -12.26 -9.99 -21.37
N ASN A 323 -12.94 -9.17 -22.18
CA ASN A 323 -14.07 -9.63 -22.99
C ASN A 323 -13.56 -10.27 -24.30
N GLU A 324 -14.47 -10.73 -25.15
CA GLU A 324 -14.16 -11.37 -26.45
C GLU A 324 -13.44 -10.44 -27.41
N ASN A 325 -13.60 -9.12 -27.26
CA ASN A 325 -12.93 -8.10 -28.06
C ASN A 325 -11.53 -7.74 -27.53
N GLY A 326 -11.08 -8.36 -26.43
CA GLY A 326 -9.81 -8.04 -25.76
C GLY A 326 -9.83 -6.75 -24.92
N GLU A 327 -11.02 -6.21 -24.62
CA GLU A 327 -11.18 -5.04 -23.77
C GLU A 327 -11.35 -5.47 -22.31
N LEU A 328 -10.89 -4.60 -21.38
CA LEU A 328 -11.01 -4.85 -19.94
C LEU A 328 -12.49 -4.90 -19.51
N LYS A 329 -12.90 -6.02 -18.93
CA LYS A 329 -14.25 -6.19 -18.36
C LYS A 329 -14.24 -6.00 -16.86
N LYS A 330 -15.31 -5.45 -16.32
CA LYS A 330 -15.55 -5.36 -14.89
C LYS A 330 -16.12 -6.69 -14.36
N ILE A 331 -15.54 -7.19 -13.29
CA ILE A 331 -16.06 -8.31 -12.51
C ILE A 331 -16.46 -7.72 -11.15
N GLU A 332 -17.73 -7.77 -10.81
CA GLU A 332 -18.27 -7.10 -9.61
C GLU A 332 -17.68 -7.69 -8.31
N GLU A 333 -17.42 -8.99 -8.32
CA GLU A 333 -16.84 -9.72 -7.19
C GLU A 333 -15.33 -9.52 -7.04
N PHE A 334 -14.67 -8.87 -7.99
CA PHE A 334 -13.27 -8.52 -7.88
C PHE A 334 -13.08 -7.35 -6.92
N CYS A 335 -12.87 -7.66 -5.64
CA CYS A 335 -12.83 -6.70 -4.54
C CYS A 335 -11.52 -6.71 -3.72
N PRO A 336 -10.33 -6.62 -4.34
CA PRO A 336 -9.04 -6.65 -3.62
C PRO A 336 -8.87 -5.48 -2.65
N PHE A 337 -9.61 -4.39 -2.85
CA PHE A 337 -9.62 -3.19 -2.00
C PHE A 337 -10.82 -3.13 -1.03
N SER A 338 -11.53 -4.24 -0.84
CA SER A 338 -12.78 -4.30 -0.10
C SER A 338 -13.90 -3.47 -0.76
N ILE A 339 -15.05 -3.38 -0.10
CA ILE A 339 -16.24 -2.66 -0.57
C ILE A 339 -16.88 -1.86 0.56
N GLY A 340 -17.73 -0.90 0.22
CA GLY A 340 -18.55 -0.16 1.16
C GLY A 340 -17.82 0.98 1.86
N LYS A 341 -18.33 1.41 3.02
CA LYS A 341 -17.83 2.62 3.71
C LYS A 341 -16.39 2.50 4.19
N ARG A 342 -15.90 1.27 4.43
CA ARG A 342 -14.54 0.96 4.88
C ARG A 342 -13.62 0.47 3.73
N GLN A 343 -14.06 0.61 2.48
CA GLN A 343 -13.22 0.37 1.31
C GLN A 343 -11.88 1.11 1.42
N CYS A 344 -10.83 0.53 0.87
CA CYS A 344 -9.48 1.09 0.90
C CYS A 344 -9.46 2.58 0.52
N LEU A 345 -8.87 3.39 1.38
CA LEU A 345 -8.76 4.84 1.16
C LEU A 345 -7.78 5.16 0.04
N GLY A 346 -6.71 4.36 -0.08
CA GLY A 346 -5.63 4.51 -1.06
C GLY A 346 -5.85 3.77 -2.38
N GLU A 347 -7.04 3.22 -2.67
CA GLU A 347 -7.29 2.41 -3.87
C GLU A 347 -6.88 3.12 -5.18
N SER A 348 -7.23 4.39 -5.32
CA SER A 348 -6.91 5.16 -6.52
C SER A 348 -5.42 5.37 -6.68
N LEU A 349 -4.71 5.66 -5.59
CA LEU A 349 -3.25 5.81 -5.57
C LEU A 349 -2.58 4.49 -5.93
N ALA A 350 -2.95 3.40 -5.25
CA ALA A 350 -2.39 2.08 -5.52
C ALA A 350 -2.59 1.62 -6.96
N LYS A 351 -3.79 1.84 -7.55
CA LYS A 351 -4.05 1.53 -8.96
C LYS A 351 -3.20 2.36 -9.92
N MET A 352 -2.88 3.58 -9.55
CA MET A 352 -1.99 4.46 -10.31
C MET A 352 -0.54 4.00 -10.23
N GLU A 353 -0.05 3.74 -9.02
CA GLU A 353 1.30 3.20 -8.76
C GLU A 353 1.53 1.89 -9.50
N LEU A 354 0.64 0.91 -9.31
CA LEU A 354 0.77 -0.41 -9.94
C LEU A 354 0.82 -0.30 -11.47
N PHE A 355 -0.06 0.50 -12.05
CA PHE A 355 -0.08 0.66 -13.51
C PHE A 355 1.19 1.35 -14.00
N LEU A 356 1.53 2.51 -13.46
CA LEU A 356 2.65 3.31 -13.96
C LEU A 356 4.00 2.62 -13.75
N ILE A 357 4.22 2.01 -12.58
CA ILE A 357 5.48 1.31 -12.28
C ILE A 357 5.63 0.08 -13.18
N LEU A 358 4.60 -0.78 -13.27
CA LEU A 358 4.69 -2.01 -14.07
C LEU A 358 4.73 -1.72 -15.58
N ALA A 359 3.97 -0.74 -16.05
CA ALA A 359 4.00 -0.34 -17.46
C ALA A 359 5.40 0.12 -17.88
N ASN A 360 6.02 1.01 -17.10
CA ASN A 360 7.35 1.52 -17.42
C ASN A 360 8.44 0.47 -17.20
N LEU A 361 8.31 -0.38 -16.18
CA LEU A 361 9.23 -1.48 -15.95
C LEU A 361 9.26 -2.45 -17.14
N PHE A 362 8.10 -2.99 -17.54
CA PHE A 362 8.02 -3.96 -18.63
C PHE A 362 8.20 -3.34 -20.02
N ASN A 363 7.99 -2.03 -20.15
CA ASN A 363 8.32 -1.35 -21.39
C ASN A 363 9.84 -1.25 -21.61
N GLN A 364 10.61 -0.99 -20.55
CA GLN A 364 12.05 -0.71 -20.65
C GLN A 364 12.93 -1.93 -20.38
N PHE A 365 12.42 -2.92 -19.63
CA PHE A 365 13.22 -4.07 -19.20
C PHE A 365 12.52 -5.40 -19.47
N GLU A 366 13.34 -6.39 -19.80
CA GLU A 366 12.98 -7.80 -19.76
C GLU A 366 13.49 -8.42 -18.45
N ILE A 367 12.66 -9.22 -17.80
CA ILE A 367 12.94 -9.76 -16.47
C ILE A 367 13.00 -11.27 -16.54
N PHE A 368 14.09 -11.83 -16.06
CA PHE A 368 14.34 -13.26 -16.03
C PHE A 368 14.53 -13.76 -14.60
N PRO A 369 14.24 -15.05 -14.33
CA PRO A 369 14.67 -15.64 -13.07
C PRO A 369 16.19 -15.60 -12.98
N LYS A 370 16.74 -15.33 -11.78
CA LYS A 370 18.20 -15.36 -11.55
C LYS A 370 18.80 -16.70 -11.97
N ASP A 371 18.12 -17.80 -11.67
CA ASP A 371 18.45 -19.14 -12.12
C ASP A 371 17.27 -19.76 -12.88
N PRO A 372 17.37 -19.95 -14.19
CA PRO A 372 16.30 -20.56 -15.00
C PRO A 372 15.94 -21.99 -14.59
N LYS A 373 16.82 -22.71 -13.90
CA LYS A 373 16.58 -24.08 -13.40
C LYS A 373 15.84 -24.09 -12.07
N HIS A 374 15.92 -23.00 -11.30
CA HIS A 374 15.31 -22.88 -9.98
C HIS A 374 14.46 -21.60 -9.90
N LEU A 375 13.24 -21.68 -10.41
CA LEU A 375 12.32 -20.55 -10.37
C LEU A 375 11.99 -20.13 -8.93
N PRO A 376 11.84 -18.81 -8.66
CA PRO A 376 11.43 -18.34 -7.34
C PRO A 376 10.14 -19.01 -6.87
N THR A 377 10.07 -19.31 -5.58
CA THR A 377 8.91 -19.99 -4.98
C THR A 377 7.70 -19.09 -4.89
N LEU A 378 6.48 -19.66 -5.02
CA LEU A 378 5.22 -18.98 -4.73
C LEU A 378 4.84 -19.04 -3.24
N ARG A 379 5.72 -19.58 -2.38
CA ARG A 379 5.48 -19.62 -0.93
C ARG A 379 5.31 -18.20 -0.40
N ARG A 380 4.25 -18.02 0.38
CA ARG A 380 3.92 -16.75 1.01
C ARG A 380 4.46 -16.71 2.44
N VAL A 381 4.94 -15.56 2.85
CA VAL A 381 5.36 -15.29 4.23
C VAL A 381 4.15 -14.66 4.94
N PRO A 382 3.69 -15.23 6.07
CA PRO A 382 2.54 -14.71 6.79
C PRO A 382 2.91 -13.44 7.55
N GLY A 383 2.00 -12.47 7.52
CA GLY A 383 2.01 -11.22 8.28
C GLY A 383 0.59 -10.70 8.38
N ILE A 384 0.39 -9.44 8.65
CA ILE A 384 -0.91 -8.77 8.48
C ILE A 384 -1.30 -8.86 7.00
N THR A 385 -0.34 -8.61 6.11
CA THR A 385 -0.42 -8.87 4.68
C THR A 385 0.41 -10.10 4.31
N TRP A 386 0.01 -10.82 3.26
CA TRP A 386 0.86 -11.81 2.64
C TRP A 386 2.03 -11.15 1.92
N GLN A 387 3.23 -11.69 2.11
CA GLN A 387 4.44 -11.26 1.40
C GLN A 387 4.98 -12.40 0.54
N PRO A 388 5.58 -12.15 -0.61
CA PRO A 388 6.33 -13.18 -1.31
C PRO A 388 7.60 -13.54 -0.52
N THR A 389 8.07 -14.77 -0.68
CA THR A 389 9.43 -15.11 -0.25
C THR A 389 10.41 -14.29 -1.09
N HIS A 390 11.36 -13.63 -0.45
CA HIS A 390 12.34 -12.80 -1.14
C HIS A 390 13.06 -13.54 -2.29
N TYR A 391 13.23 -12.86 -3.42
CA TYR A 391 13.87 -13.40 -4.60
C TYR A 391 14.66 -12.33 -5.34
N ASN A 392 15.65 -12.78 -6.11
CA ASN A 392 16.41 -11.93 -7.02
C ASN A 392 16.07 -12.29 -8.47
N VAL A 393 16.28 -11.33 -9.35
CA VAL A 393 16.05 -11.47 -10.79
C VAL A 393 17.30 -11.10 -11.58
N LYS A 394 17.34 -11.45 -12.85
CA LYS A 394 18.19 -10.84 -13.86
C LYS A 394 17.33 -9.91 -14.69
N ILE A 395 17.84 -8.73 -15.00
CA ILE A 395 17.16 -7.75 -15.85
C ILE A 395 18.02 -7.38 -17.05
N GLU A 396 17.39 -7.16 -18.19
CA GLU A 396 18.01 -6.72 -19.43
C GLU A 396 17.21 -5.56 -20.03
N LYS A 397 17.88 -4.59 -20.68
CA LYS A 397 17.19 -3.51 -21.38
C LYS A 397 16.54 -4.04 -22.64
N ARG A 398 15.29 -3.63 -22.92
CA ARG A 398 14.56 -4.04 -24.15
C ARG A 398 14.85 -3.16 -25.35
N HIS A 399 14.97 -1.85 -25.14
CA HIS A 399 15.26 -0.88 -26.18
C HIS A 399 16.68 -0.34 -25.96
N VAL A 400 17.59 -0.69 -26.83
CA VAL A 400 19.02 -0.28 -26.80
C VAL A 400 19.27 0.76 -27.90
#